data_f49aeff100cd8c92ca73f7a663b0a0e3
#
_entry.id   f49aeff100cd8c92ca73f7a663b0a0e3
#
_cell.length_a   1.000
_cell.length_b   1.000
_cell.length_c   1.000
_cell.angle_alpha   90.00
_cell.angle_beta   90.00
_cell.angle_gamma   90.00
#
_symmetry.space_group_name_H-M   'P 1'
#
loop_
_entity.id
_entity.type
_entity.pdbx_description
1 polymer ?
#
loop_
_entity_poly.entity_id
_entity_poly.type
_entity_poly.pdbx_seq_one_letter_code
_entity_poly.pdbx_strand_id
1 'polypeptide(L)'
;MTTTYALAVIVGSVRAGRFGPVVAGWFVGQAKQRDDVTVDVIDLADTPIPSADFASRIGAADAFIIVTPEYNHGYPGPLKTAIDSLGPQWRAKPVGFVSYGGLSGGLRAVEQLRAVFAELHAVTIRETVSFHGAHERFDEHGVPRDPEAANTAAGVLLDQLAWWAHALRHARAAHPYGT
;
A
#
# COMPACT_ATOMS: atom_id res chain seq x y z
N MET A 1 -16.46 -19.78 -7.32
CA MET A 1 -16.65 -18.45 -6.74
C MET A 1 -15.27 -17.93 -6.38
N THR A 2 -14.83 -16.83 -7.00
CA THR A 2 -13.56 -16.18 -6.65
C THR A 2 -13.69 -15.66 -5.22
N THR A 3 -12.82 -16.09 -4.33
CA THR A 3 -12.89 -15.67 -2.93
C THR A 3 -12.30 -14.26 -2.82
N THR A 4 -13.11 -13.28 -2.44
CA THR A 4 -12.70 -11.89 -2.26
C THR A 4 -11.72 -11.74 -1.09
N TYR A 5 -10.66 -10.91 -1.24
CA TYR A 5 -9.77 -10.51 -0.14
C TYR A 5 -9.95 -9.04 0.23
N ALA A 6 -9.66 -8.69 1.47
CA ALA A 6 -9.73 -7.32 1.98
C ALA A 6 -8.39 -6.60 1.80
N LEU A 7 -8.37 -5.50 1.04
CA LEU A 7 -7.20 -4.68 0.76
C LEU A 7 -7.30 -3.33 1.47
N ALA A 8 -6.35 -3.03 2.37
CA ALA A 8 -6.18 -1.68 2.89
C ALA A 8 -5.15 -0.92 2.04
N VAL A 9 -5.56 0.23 1.49
CA VAL A 9 -4.69 1.18 0.78
C VAL A 9 -4.37 2.33 1.70
N ILE A 10 -3.11 2.42 2.14
CA ILE A 10 -2.65 3.40 3.14
C ILE A 10 -1.94 4.55 2.43
N VAL A 11 -2.48 5.77 2.56
CA VAL A 11 -1.86 7.00 2.02
C VAL A 11 -0.92 7.58 3.07
N GLY A 12 0.39 7.39 2.87
CA GLY A 12 1.42 7.65 3.88
C GLY A 12 1.82 9.12 4.07
N SER A 13 1.44 10.03 3.17
CA SER A 13 1.79 11.45 3.26
C SER A 13 0.72 12.28 3.96
N VAL A 14 1.14 13.18 4.87
CA VAL A 14 0.23 14.06 5.64
C VAL A 14 0.49 15.55 5.41
N ARG A 15 1.42 15.92 4.50
CA ARG A 15 1.75 17.32 4.22
C ARG A 15 0.59 18.04 3.53
N ALA A 16 0.42 19.32 3.81
CA ALA A 16 -0.48 20.17 3.04
C ALA A 16 -0.05 20.20 1.55
N GLY A 17 -1.01 20.16 0.62
CA GLY A 17 -0.74 20.12 -0.81
C GLY A 17 -0.05 18.83 -1.31
N ARG A 18 -0.11 17.75 -0.53
CA ARG A 18 0.47 16.43 -0.87
C ARG A 18 -0.11 15.84 -2.14
N PHE A 19 0.71 15.12 -2.86
CA PHE A 19 0.32 14.44 -4.11
C PHE A 19 -0.22 13.02 -3.90
N GLY A 20 -0.08 12.49 -2.67
CA GLY A 20 -0.51 11.12 -2.30
C GLY A 20 -1.94 10.78 -2.67
N PRO A 21 -2.95 11.64 -2.41
CA PRO A 21 -4.33 11.37 -2.78
C PRO A 21 -4.55 11.18 -4.29
N VAL A 22 -3.81 11.86 -5.15
CA VAL A 22 -3.88 11.69 -6.62
C VAL A 22 -3.41 10.28 -7.01
N VAL A 23 -2.23 9.89 -6.54
CA VAL A 23 -1.66 8.56 -6.81
C VAL A 23 -2.53 7.44 -6.23
N ALA A 24 -3.00 7.62 -4.99
CA ALA A 24 -3.89 6.66 -4.34
C ALA A 24 -5.23 6.53 -5.06
N GLY A 25 -5.83 7.65 -5.48
CA GLY A 25 -7.10 7.67 -6.21
C GLY A 25 -7.03 6.89 -7.51
N TRP A 26 -5.96 7.09 -8.29
CA TRP A 26 -5.70 6.30 -9.49
C TRP A 26 -5.58 4.80 -9.18
N PHE A 27 -4.73 4.43 -8.20
CA PHE A 27 -4.51 3.02 -7.88
C PHE A 27 -5.78 2.34 -7.36
N VAL A 28 -6.55 3.01 -6.51
CA VAL A 28 -7.85 2.52 -6.03
C VAL A 28 -8.83 2.33 -7.19
N GLY A 29 -8.80 3.21 -8.19
CA GLY A 29 -9.56 3.04 -9.42
C GLY A 29 -9.20 1.75 -10.17
N GLN A 30 -7.92 1.38 -10.24
CA GLN A 30 -7.48 0.11 -10.83
C GLN A 30 -7.92 -1.10 -9.99
N ALA A 31 -7.77 -1.03 -8.66
CA ALA A 31 -8.17 -2.11 -7.77
C ALA A 31 -9.68 -2.37 -7.81
N LYS A 32 -10.51 -1.32 -7.88
CA LYS A 32 -11.98 -1.43 -7.96
C LYS A 32 -12.53 -2.00 -9.27
N GLN A 33 -11.71 -2.14 -10.32
CA GLN A 33 -12.11 -2.83 -11.55
C GLN A 33 -12.11 -4.35 -11.39
N ARG A 34 -11.55 -4.86 -10.29
CA ARG A 34 -11.48 -6.29 -9.98
C ARG A 34 -12.69 -6.70 -9.15
N ASP A 35 -13.14 -7.92 -9.35
CA ASP A 35 -14.25 -8.55 -8.62
C ASP A 35 -13.79 -9.42 -7.43
N ASP A 36 -12.45 -9.59 -7.29
CA ASP A 36 -11.82 -10.42 -6.26
C ASP A 36 -11.29 -9.63 -5.05
N VAL A 37 -11.54 -8.30 -4.98
CA VAL A 37 -11.01 -7.45 -3.91
C VAL A 37 -12.05 -6.46 -3.37
N THR A 38 -12.05 -6.27 -2.04
CA THR A 38 -12.71 -5.14 -1.37
C THR A 38 -11.67 -4.16 -0.89
N VAL A 39 -11.84 -2.86 -1.20
CA VAL A 39 -10.84 -1.83 -0.93
C VAL A 39 -11.29 -0.94 0.21
N ASP A 40 -10.45 -0.82 1.23
CA ASP A 40 -10.53 0.17 2.30
C ASP A 40 -9.39 1.19 2.16
N VAL A 41 -9.70 2.49 2.07
CA VAL A 41 -8.70 3.55 1.92
C VAL A 41 -8.46 4.23 3.26
N ILE A 42 -7.22 4.14 3.75
CA ILE A 42 -6.79 4.73 5.02
C ILE A 42 -5.85 5.90 4.72
N ASP A 43 -6.36 7.12 4.81
CA ASP A 43 -5.54 8.31 4.66
C ASP A 43 -5.00 8.76 6.03
N LEU A 44 -3.68 8.74 6.19
CA LEU A 44 -3.05 9.07 7.47
C LEU A 44 -3.21 10.56 7.86
N ALA A 45 -3.55 11.44 6.91
CA ALA A 45 -3.85 12.83 7.26
C ALA A 45 -5.19 13.01 7.98
N ASP A 46 -6.12 12.08 7.75
CA ASP A 46 -7.49 12.14 8.26
C ASP A 46 -7.77 11.05 9.32
N THR A 47 -6.80 10.17 9.54
CA THR A 47 -6.92 9.04 10.48
C THR A 47 -6.10 9.31 11.74
N PRO A 48 -6.73 9.44 12.92
CA PRO A 48 -5.99 9.56 14.18
C PRO A 48 -5.09 8.34 14.44
N ILE A 49 -3.82 8.58 14.77
CA ILE A 49 -2.85 7.53 15.09
C ILE A 49 -2.18 7.84 16.43
N PRO A 50 -2.18 6.91 17.40
CA PRO A 50 -2.88 5.62 17.39
C PRO A 50 -4.39 5.77 17.62
N SER A 51 -5.18 4.83 17.09
CA SER A 51 -6.61 4.73 17.38
C SER A 51 -7.13 3.30 17.27
N ALA A 52 -8.24 3.01 17.96
CA ALA A 52 -8.91 1.72 17.87
C ALA A 52 -9.47 1.47 16.45
N ASP A 53 -9.93 2.51 15.76
CA ASP A 53 -10.41 2.43 14.38
C ASP A 53 -9.28 1.98 13.44
N PHE A 54 -8.13 2.64 13.49
CA PHE A 54 -6.96 2.26 12.70
C PHE A 54 -6.55 0.81 12.96
N ALA A 55 -6.46 0.42 14.24
CA ALA A 55 -6.10 -0.95 14.63
C ALA A 55 -7.10 -1.99 14.08
N SER A 56 -8.40 -1.69 14.14
CA SER A 56 -9.46 -2.55 13.61
C SER A 56 -9.37 -2.71 12.11
N ARG A 57 -9.18 -1.62 11.36
CA ARG A 57 -9.08 -1.62 9.90
C ARG A 57 -7.85 -2.40 9.40
N ILE A 58 -6.68 -2.17 10.01
CA ILE A 58 -5.46 -2.94 9.72
C ILE A 58 -5.63 -4.42 10.10
N GLY A 59 -6.29 -4.70 11.23
CA GLY A 59 -6.58 -6.06 11.67
C GLY A 59 -7.46 -6.82 10.68
N ALA A 60 -8.49 -6.16 10.12
CA ALA A 60 -9.44 -6.74 9.18
C ALA A 60 -8.88 -6.98 7.77
N ALA A 61 -7.83 -6.26 7.38
CA ALA A 61 -7.23 -6.39 6.06
C ALA A 61 -6.49 -7.73 5.88
N ASP A 62 -6.61 -8.31 4.69
CA ASP A 62 -5.83 -9.49 4.26
C ASP A 62 -4.51 -9.09 3.60
N ALA A 63 -4.45 -7.89 3.02
CA ALA A 63 -3.30 -7.36 2.29
C ALA A 63 -3.22 -5.84 2.40
N PHE A 64 -2.05 -5.27 2.14
CA PHE A 64 -1.80 -3.84 2.20
C PHE A 64 -1.16 -3.31 0.92
N ILE A 65 -1.55 -2.10 0.52
CA ILE A 65 -0.81 -1.24 -0.39
C ILE A 65 -0.40 0.02 0.36
N ILE A 66 0.89 0.31 0.36
CA ILE A 66 1.44 1.54 0.92
C ILE A 66 1.68 2.53 -0.22
N VAL A 67 0.92 3.61 -0.25
CA VAL A 67 1.12 4.73 -1.19
C VAL A 67 2.02 5.75 -0.51
N THR A 68 3.28 5.86 -0.94
CA THR A 68 4.28 6.66 -0.23
C THR A 68 5.10 7.57 -1.14
N PRO A 69 5.34 8.84 -0.75
CA PRO A 69 6.39 9.65 -1.33
C PRO A 69 7.77 9.23 -0.80
N GLU A 70 8.80 9.76 -1.45
CA GLU A 70 10.14 9.80 -0.87
C GLU A 70 10.44 11.22 -0.38
N TYR A 71 10.78 11.35 0.90
CA TYR A 71 11.23 12.58 1.54
C TYR A 71 12.66 12.40 2.03
N ASN A 72 13.61 13.09 1.38
CA ASN A 72 15.03 13.07 1.78
C ASN A 72 15.58 11.64 1.95
N HIS A 73 15.44 10.81 0.91
CA HIS A 73 15.88 9.41 0.84
C HIS A 73 15.10 8.41 1.69
N GLY A 74 14.05 8.81 2.39
CA GLY A 74 13.26 7.94 3.25
C GLY A 74 11.75 8.09 3.01
N TYR A 75 10.98 7.32 3.74
CA TYR A 75 9.52 7.42 3.80
C TYR A 75 9.09 8.47 4.83
N PRO A 76 7.82 8.96 4.78
CA PRO A 76 7.32 9.96 5.73
C PRO A 76 7.35 9.48 7.19
N GLY A 77 7.76 10.34 8.13
CA GLY A 77 7.74 10.05 9.56
C GLY A 77 6.36 9.61 10.08
N PRO A 78 5.25 10.29 9.72
CA PRO A 78 3.90 9.85 10.10
C PRO A 78 3.55 8.44 9.65
N LEU A 79 4.05 7.98 8.48
CA LEU A 79 3.89 6.60 8.06
C LEU A 79 4.60 5.64 9.01
N LYS A 80 5.82 5.95 9.45
CA LYS A 80 6.53 5.13 10.44
C LYS A 80 5.78 5.09 11.77
N THR A 81 5.27 6.23 12.23
CA THR A 81 4.46 6.31 13.43
C THR A 81 3.23 5.41 13.35
N ALA A 82 2.53 5.42 12.21
CA ALA A 82 1.38 4.55 11.99
C ALA A 82 1.76 3.07 12.00
N ILE A 83 2.84 2.69 11.32
CA ILE A 83 3.32 1.31 11.28
C ILE A 83 3.68 0.82 12.68
N ASP A 84 4.45 1.62 13.44
CA ASP A 84 4.93 1.27 14.78
C ASP A 84 3.85 1.27 15.87
N SER A 85 2.71 1.92 15.61
CA SER A 85 1.58 1.92 16.55
C SER A 85 0.89 0.55 16.68
N LEU A 86 1.20 -0.38 15.78
CA LEU A 86 0.62 -1.72 15.72
C LEU A 86 1.72 -2.78 15.54
N GLY A 87 1.43 -4.02 15.89
CA GLY A 87 2.37 -5.15 15.75
C GLY A 87 1.68 -6.39 15.17
N PRO A 88 0.87 -7.10 15.97
CA PRO A 88 0.25 -8.37 15.52
C PRO A 88 -0.62 -8.22 14.26
N GLN A 89 -1.20 -7.05 14.04
CA GLN A 89 -2.11 -6.78 12.90
C GLN A 89 -1.42 -6.89 11.53
N TRP A 90 -0.09 -6.71 11.46
CA TRP A 90 0.70 -6.81 10.24
C TRP A 90 1.14 -8.24 9.90
N ARG A 91 1.19 -9.13 10.90
CA ARG A 91 1.84 -10.44 10.80
C ARG A 91 1.22 -11.34 9.74
N ALA A 92 2.10 -11.99 8.98
CA ALA A 92 1.77 -12.94 7.92
C ALA A 92 0.74 -12.39 6.91
N LYS A 93 0.86 -11.12 6.56
CA LYS A 93 0.06 -10.46 5.52
C LYS A 93 0.97 -9.85 4.47
N PRO A 94 0.58 -9.84 3.18
CA PRO A 94 1.39 -9.26 2.12
C PRO A 94 1.26 -7.75 2.04
N VAL A 95 2.36 -7.09 1.69
CA VAL A 95 2.48 -5.64 1.51
C VAL A 95 3.04 -5.35 0.13
N GLY A 96 2.32 -4.58 -0.68
CA GLY A 96 2.79 -3.99 -1.93
C GLY A 96 3.01 -2.49 -1.79
N PHE A 97 3.74 -1.91 -2.74
CA PHE A 97 4.08 -0.49 -2.72
C PHE A 97 3.70 0.21 -4.01
N VAL A 98 3.11 1.38 -3.87
CA VAL A 98 2.94 2.36 -4.92
C VAL A 98 3.66 3.62 -4.47
N SER A 99 4.79 3.92 -5.10
CA SER A 99 5.66 5.00 -4.67
C SER A 99 5.71 6.13 -5.70
N TYR A 100 6.05 7.31 -5.23
CA TYR A 100 6.18 8.47 -6.09
C TYR A 100 7.22 9.46 -5.53
N GLY A 101 7.79 10.25 -6.41
CA GLY A 101 8.79 11.25 -6.02
C GLY A 101 9.37 11.98 -7.21
N GLY A 102 10.46 12.68 -6.97
CA GLY A 102 11.26 13.31 -8.01
C GLY A 102 12.12 12.27 -8.75
N LEU A 103 13.45 12.41 -8.60
CA LEU A 103 14.43 11.61 -9.32
C LEU A 103 14.29 10.09 -9.08
N SER A 104 14.08 9.65 -7.84
CA SER A 104 14.05 8.22 -7.49
C SER A 104 12.67 7.58 -7.55
N GLY A 105 11.59 8.34 -7.82
CA GLY A 105 10.23 7.79 -7.84
C GLY A 105 9.76 7.15 -6.53
N GLY A 106 10.44 7.39 -5.42
CA GLY A 106 10.14 6.79 -4.12
C GLY A 106 10.79 5.43 -3.86
N LEU A 107 11.64 4.94 -4.74
CA LEU A 107 12.25 3.60 -4.62
C LEU A 107 13.08 3.44 -3.35
N ARG A 108 13.80 4.49 -2.91
CA ARG A 108 14.61 4.43 -1.68
C ARG A 108 13.76 4.32 -0.42
N ALA A 109 12.58 4.98 -0.42
CA ALA A 109 11.59 4.81 0.65
C ALA A 109 11.04 3.38 0.69
N VAL A 110 10.76 2.78 -0.48
CA VAL A 110 10.29 1.40 -0.59
C VAL A 110 11.31 0.42 -0.03
N GLU A 111 12.59 0.56 -0.39
CA GLU A 111 13.65 -0.34 0.10
C GLU A 111 13.78 -0.30 1.64
N GLN A 112 13.68 0.88 2.24
CA GLN A 112 13.67 0.99 3.70
C GLN A 112 12.41 0.36 4.32
N LEU A 113 11.24 0.55 3.72
CA LEU A 113 9.98 -0.04 4.20
C LEU A 113 9.98 -1.57 4.14
N ARG A 114 10.68 -2.17 3.17
CA ARG A 114 10.82 -3.64 3.09
C ARG A 114 11.43 -4.21 4.35
N ALA A 115 12.50 -3.61 4.86
CA ALA A 115 13.13 -4.04 6.10
C ALA A 115 12.22 -3.84 7.33
N VAL A 116 11.49 -2.71 7.38
CA VAL A 116 10.54 -2.42 8.47
C VAL A 116 9.41 -3.46 8.52
N PHE A 117 8.79 -3.78 7.39
CA PHE A 117 7.72 -4.77 7.33
C PHE A 117 8.20 -6.20 7.55
N ALA A 118 9.44 -6.53 7.15
CA ALA A 118 10.03 -7.83 7.45
C ALA A 118 10.18 -8.04 8.97
N GLU A 119 10.61 -7.02 9.72
CA GLU A 119 10.67 -7.06 11.19
C GLU A 119 9.30 -7.27 11.85
N LEU A 120 8.25 -6.76 11.21
CA LEU A 120 6.86 -6.95 11.66
C LEU A 120 6.23 -8.28 11.19
N HIS A 121 7.04 -9.19 10.63
CA HIS A 121 6.61 -10.47 10.08
C HIS A 121 5.58 -10.35 8.94
N ALA A 122 5.53 -9.22 8.24
CA ALA A 122 4.79 -9.06 7.01
C ALA A 122 5.64 -9.47 5.80
N VAL A 123 5.00 -9.82 4.68
CA VAL A 123 5.68 -10.26 3.46
C VAL A 123 5.61 -9.15 2.42
N THR A 124 6.71 -8.44 2.17
CA THR A 124 6.73 -7.46 1.08
C THR A 124 6.88 -8.17 -0.27
N ILE A 125 5.91 -7.95 -1.16
CA ILE A 125 5.93 -8.59 -2.49
C ILE A 125 6.95 -7.90 -3.40
N ARG A 126 7.40 -8.61 -4.46
CA ARG A 126 8.42 -8.08 -5.37
C ARG A 126 7.92 -6.90 -6.18
N GLU A 127 6.74 -7.03 -6.79
CA GLU A 127 6.23 -6.02 -7.71
C GLU A 127 5.87 -4.72 -7.01
N THR A 128 6.20 -3.61 -7.66
CA THR A 128 5.92 -2.25 -7.18
C THR A 128 5.55 -1.37 -8.36
N VAL A 129 4.77 -0.31 -8.10
CA VAL A 129 4.58 0.80 -9.05
C VAL A 129 5.33 2.00 -8.54
N SER A 130 6.09 2.66 -9.42
CA SER A 130 6.91 3.83 -9.05
C SER A 130 6.76 4.94 -10.09
N PHE A 131 6.42 6.15 -9.62
CA PHE A 131 6.28 7.33 -10.47
C PHE A 131 7.44 8.31 -10.25
N HIS A 132 8.38 8.31 -11.19
CA HIS A 132 9.49 9.26 -11.26
C HIS A 132 9.03 10.59 -11.86
N GLY A 133 9.39 11.71 -11.23
CA GLY A 133 8.87 13.02 -11.64
C GLY A 133 7.35 13.10 -11.52
N ALA A 134 6.80 12.64 -10.42
CA ALA A 134 5.38 12.30 -10.26
C ALA A 134 4.41 13.41 -10.69
N HIS A 135 4.72 14.68 -10.40
CA HIS A 135 3.85 15.81 -10.78
C HIS A 135 3.69 15.99 -12.30
N GLU A 136 4.66 15.48 -13.08
CA GLU A 136 4.64 15.54 -14.55
C GLU A 136 3.99 14.28 -15.16
N ARG A 137 3.76 13.26 -14.33
CA ARG A 137 3.23 11.94 -14.76
C ARG A 137 1.72 11.85 -14.73
N PHE A 138 1.04 12.82 -14.12
CA PHE A 138 -0.42 12.86 -14.05
C PHE A 138 -0.94 14.14 -14.71
N ASP A 139 -2.16 14.05 -15.23
CA ASP A 139 -2.89 15.19 -15.72
C ASP A 139 -3.68 15.90 -14.58
N GLU A 140 -4.43 16.94 -14.93
CA GLU A 140 -5.25 17.73 -14.00
C GLU A 140 -6.44 16.92 -13.40
N HIS A 141 -6.79 15.80 -14.02
CA HIS A 141 -7.83 14.89 -13.54
C HIS A 141 -7.28 13.72 -12.71
N GLY A 142 -5.96 13.66 -12.49
CA GLY A 142 -5.31 12.59 -11.75
C GLY A 142 -5.17 11.29 -12.54
N VAL A 143 -5.18 11.37 -13.87
CA VAL A 143 -4.95 10.24 -14.78
C VAL A 143 -3.47 10.22 -15.17
N PRO A 144 -2.78 9.06 -15.10
CA PRO A 144 -1.41 8.97 -15.62
C PRO A 144 -1.34 9.35 -17.11
N ARG A 145 -0.32 10.12 -17.51
CA ARG A 145 -0.12 10.50 -18.92
C ARG A 145 0.28 9.33 -19.82
N ASP A 146 0.79 8.25 -19.21
CA ASP A 146 0.99 6.94 -19.84
C ASP A 146 0.11 5.92 -19.09
N PRO A 147 -1.21 5.92 -19.37
CA PRO A 147 -2.14 5.09 -18.62
C PRO A 147 -1.97 3.60 -18.92
N GLU A 148 -1.54 3.22 -20.13
CA GLU A 148 -1.37 1.82 -20.49
C GLU A 148 -0.26 1.16 -19.66
N ALA A 149 0.92 1.78 -19.62
CA ALA A 149 2.05 1.26 -18.85
C ALA A 149 1.73 1.27 -17.34
N ALA A 150 1.14 2.35 -16.81
CA ALA A 150 0.79 2.45 -15.41
C ALA A 150 -0.25 1.42 -14.99
N ASN A 151 -1.32 1.25 -15.78
CA ASN A 151 -2.40 0.31 -15.49
C ASN A 151 -1.92 -1.14 -15.60
N THR A 152 -1.06 -1.45 -16.58
CA THR A 152 -0.43 -2.78 -16.70
C THR A 152 0.40 -3.09 -15.45
N ALA A 153 1.25 -2.16 -15.00
CA ALA A 153 2.05 -2.34 -13.80
C ALA A 153 1.17 -2.52 -12.53
N ALA A 154 0.08 -1.77 -12.41
CA ALA A 154 -0.87 -1.94 -11.32
C ALA A 154 -1.57 -3.31 -11.37
N GLY A 155 -1.93 -3.79 -12.56
CA GLY A 155 -2.51 -5.12 -12.76
C GLY A 155 -1.57 -6.23 -12.28
N VAL A 156 -0.31 -6.20 -12.70
CA VAL A 156 0.72 -7.18 -12.28
C VAL A 156 0.95 -7.14 -10.76
N LEU A 157 1.01 -5.94 -10.17
CA LEU A 157 1.12 -5.77 -8.73
C LEU A 157 -0.09 -6.39 -7.99
N LEU A 158 -1.31 -6.10 -8.46
CA LEU A 158 -2.54 -6.62 -7.86
C LEU A 158 -2.67 -8.14 -7.99
N ASP A 159 -2.27 -8.72 -9.12
CA ASP A 159 -2.26 -10.18 -9.32
C ASP A 159 -1.32 -10.88 -8.34
N GLN A 160 -0.09 -10.36 -8.20
CA GLN A 160 0.86 -10.90 -7.24
C GLN A 160 0.37 -10.74 -5.80
N LEU A 161 -0.20 -9.57 -5.47
CA LEU A 161 -0.72 -9.30 -4.14
C LEU A 161 -1.90 -10.23 -3.79
N ALA A 162 -2.83 -10.46 -4.72
CA ALA A 162 -3.95 -11.38 -4.56
C ALA A 162 -3.49 -12.80 -4.27
N TRP A 163 -2.49 -13.30 -5.04
CA TRP A 163 -1.93 -14.62 -4.82
C TRP A 163 -1.41 -14.78 -3.38
N TRP A 164 -0.60 -13.83 -2.91
CA TRP A 164 -0.07 -13.82 -1.55
C TRP A 164 -1.16 -13.66 -0.50
N ALA A 165 -2.15 -12.78 -0.72
CA ALA A 165 -3.25 -12.56 0.20
C ALA A 165 -4.04 -13.85 0.45
N HIS A 166 -4.39 -14.57 -0.61
CA HIS A 166 -5.10 -15.86 -0.50
C HIS A 166 -4.24 -16.92 0.17
N ALA A 167 -2.97 -17.07 -0.23
CA ALA A 167 -2.05 -18.06 0.33
C ALA A 167 -1.86 -17.85 1.84
N LEU A 168 -1.55 -16.62 2.26
CA LEU A 168 -1.31 -16.33 3.66
C LEU A 168 -2.59 -16.33 4.50
N ARG A 169 -3.74 -15.91 3.96
CA ARG A 169 -5.04 -16.04 4.64
C ARG A 169 -5.37 -17.51 4.90
N HIS A 170 -5.19 -18.37 3.90
CA HIS A 170 -5.41 -19.80 4.07
C HIS A 170 -4.44 -20.39 5.11
N ALA A 171 -3.16 -20.03 5.06
CA ALA A 171 -2.17 -20.50 6.02
C ALA A 171 -2.51 -20.06 7.46
N ARG A 172 -2.89 -18.77 7.67
CA ARG A 172 -3.31 -18.28 8.99
C ARG A 172 -4.55 -18.98 9.54
N ALA A 173 -5.49 -19.35 8.65
CA ALA A 173 -6.71 -20.07 9.04
C ALA A 173 -6.42 -21.53 9.43
N ALA A 174 -5.49 -22.19 8.73
CA ALA A 174 -5.11 -23.57 9.00
C ALA A 174 -4.14 -23.69 10.20
N HIS A 175 -3.20 -22.74 10.29
CA HIS A 175 -2.16 -22.71 11.32
C HIS A 175 -2.00 -21.27 11.79
N PRO A 176 -2.56 -20.89 12.96
CA PRO A 176 -2.37 -19.55 13.50
C PRO A 176 -0.89 -19.16 13.53
N TYR A 177 -0.57 -17.97 13.02
CA TYR A 177 0.81 -17.53 12.94
C TYR A 177 1.38 -17.36 14.35
N GLY A 178 2.35 -18.20 14.70
CA GLY A 178 3.00 -18.20 16.01
C GLY A 178 3.79 -16.92 16.27
N THR A 179 3.99 -16.61 17.52
CA THR A 179 4.84 -15.51 18.01
C THR A 179 6.24 -16.02 18.31
#